data_353aafcbcd5ae590782ce5699c4abcd7
#
_entry.id   353aafcbcd5ae590782ce5699c4abcd7
#
_cell.length_a   1.000
_cell.length_b   1.000
_cell.length_c   1.000
_cell.angle_alpha   90.00
_cell.angle_beta   90.00
_cell.angle_gamma   90.00
#
_symmetry.space_group_name_H-M   'P 1'
#
loop_
_entity.id
_entity.type
_entity.pdbx_description
1 polymer ?
#
loop_
_entity_poly.entity_id
_entity_poly.type
_entity_poly.pdbx_seq_one_letter_code
_entity_poly.pdbx_strand_id
1 'polypeptide(L)'
;EEEAGAAYKNTLKAYTQARMRIADANYDRDKARCGAVTGNTRDVCIKQAKATLIAAQADATADRKMIEARSNAREDKLTAEYRVALEKCDAFAGAAKDQCVDAAKTAYGK
;
A
#
# COMPACT_ATOMS: atom_id res chain seq x y z
N GLU A 1 -4.12 9.70 14.63
CA GLU A 1 -3.54 10.03 13.35
C GLU A 1 -2.33 9.19 13.00
N GLU A 2 -1.30 9.22 13.86
CA GLU A 2 -0.14 8.36 13.72
C GLU A 2 -0.50 6.88 13.84
N GLU A 3 -1.40 6.55 14.75
CA GLU A 3 -1.89 5.17 14.92
C GLU A 3 -2.62 4.67 13.69
N ALA A 4 -3.45 5.50 13.07
CA ALA A 4 -4.16 5.14 11.83
C ALA A 4 -3.19 4.92 10.67
N GLY A 5 -2.16 5.77 10.55
CA GLY A 5 -1.12 5.62 9.54
C GLY A 5 -0.29 4.36 9.74
N ALA A 6 0.08 4.04 10.99
CA ALA A 6 0.82 2.85 11.33
C ALA A 6 -0.01 1.58 11.07
N ALA A 7 -1.30 1.58 11.45
CA ALA A 7 -2.22 0.47 11.20
C ALA A 7 -2.38 0.21 9.70
N TYR A 8 -2.51 1.27 8.90
CA TYR A 8 -2.63 1.17 7.45
C TYR A 8 -1.37 0.56 6.83
N LYS A 9 -0.19 1.05 7.22
CA LYS A 9 1.09 0.53 6.72
C LYS A 9 1.29 -0.93 7.11
N ASN A 10 0.93 -1.31 8.32
CA ASN A 10 1.01 -2.69 8.79
C ASN A 10 0.06 -3.60 8.04
N THR A 11 -1.16 -3.16 7.75
CA THR A 11 -2.14 -3.90 6.96
C THR A 11 -1.66 -4.11 5.54
N LEU A 12 -1.11 -3.08 4.90
CA LEU A 12 -0.58 -3.18 3.54
C LEU A 12 0.62 -4.13 3.48
N LYS A 13 1.51 -4.05 4.47
CA LYS A 13 2.65 -4.95 4.59
C LYS A 13 2.20 -6.40 4.74
N ALA A 14 1.24 -6.67 5.63
CA ALA A 14 0.70 -8.00 5.86
C ALA A 14 0.02 -8.55 4.60
N TYR A 15 -0.74 -7.73 3.89
CA TYR A 15 -1.37 -8.10 2.62
C TYR A 15 -0.33 -8.47 1.57
N THR A 16 0.72 -7.66 1.43
CA THR A 16 1.80 -7.91 0.47
C THR A 16 2.55 -9.19 0.81
N GLN A 17 2.85 -9.42 2.09
CA GLN A 17 3.51 -10.65 2.54
C GLN A 17 2.65 -11.89 2.28
N ALA A 18 1.33 -11.79 2.48
CA ALA A 18 0.40 -12.88 2.17
C ALA A 18 0.42 -13.22 0.69
N ARG A 19 0.44 -12.22 -0.19
CA ARG A 19 0.55 -12.43 -1.64
C ARG A 19 1.85 -13.12 -2.00
N MET A 20 2.97 -12.73 -1.37
CA MET A 20 4.27 -13.35 -1.61
C MET A 20 4.28 -14.82 -1.18
N ARG A 21 3.68 -15.15 -0.05
CA ARG A 21 3.57 -16.55 0.43
C ARG A 21 2.71 -17.40 -0.51
N ILE A 22 1.62 -16.85 -1.01
CA ILE A 22 0.77 -17.54 -1.98
C ILE A 22 1.55 -17.81 -3.26
N ALA A 23 2.32 -16.83 -3.73
CA ALA A 23 3.15 -16.99 -4.92
C ALA A 23 4.19 -18.10 -4.72
N ASP A 24 4.86 -18.14 -3.56
CA ASP A 24 5.83 -19.16 -3.22
C ASP A 24 5.19 -20.57 -3.15
N ALA A 25 4.02 -20.67 -2.52
CA ALA A 25 3.27 -21.93 -2.42
C ALA A 25 2.85 -22.44 -3.80
N ASN A 26 2.40 -21.54 -4.66
CA ASN A 26 2.03 -21.88 -6.04
C ASN A 26 3.25 -22.35 -6.83
N TYR A 27 4.41 -21.72 -6.63
CA TYR A 27 5.64 -22.14 -7.27
C TYR A 27 6.04 -23.53 -6.83
N ASP A 28 5.99 -23.83 -5.53
CA ASP A 28 6.34 -25.15 -5.01
C ASP A 28 5.44 -26.23 -5.59
N ARG A 29 4.14 -25.96 -5.68
CA ARG A 29 3.16 -26.86 -6.30
C ARG A 29 3.45 -27.07 -7.77
N ASP A 30 3.69 -26.02 -8.52
CA ASP A 30 3.93 -26.07 -9.97
C ASP A 30 5.23 -26.81 -10.26
N LYS A 31 6.29 -26.53 -9.47
CA LYS A 31 7.58 -27.22 -9.59
C LYS A 31 7.43 -28.71 -9.31
N ALA A 32 6.64 -29.08 -8.30
CA ALA A 32 6.39 -30.49 -7.99
C ALA A 32 5.70 -31.20 -9.15
N ARG A 33 4.77 -30.55 -9.83
CA ARG A 33 4.11 -31.09 -11.02
C ARG A 33 5.08 -31.33 -12.18
N CYS A 34 6.14 -30.55 -12.26
CA CYS A 34 7.17 -30.72 -13.28
C CYS A 34 7.93 -32.03 -13.13
N GLY A 35 7.87 -32.69 -11.97
CA GLY A 35 8.46 -34.00 -11.75
C GLY A 35 7.82 -35.13 -12.56
N ALA A 36 6.61 -34.88 -13.10
CA ALA A 36 5.93 -35.90 -13.97
C ALA A 36 6.50 -36.00 -15.37
N VAL A 37 7.35 -35.06 -15.78
CA VAL A 37 8.00 -35.04 -17.11
C VAL A 37 9.51 -35.00 -16.93
N THR A 38 10.24 -35.27 -18.03
CA THR A 38 11.71 -35.38 -18.02
C THR A 38 12.33 -34.54 -19.14
N GLY A 39 13.66 -34.40 -19.09
CA GLY A 39 14.44 -33.74 -20.13
C GLY A 39 14.08 -32.28 -20.31
N ASN A 40 14.10 -31.84 -21.55
CA ASN A 40 13.82 -30.44 -21.89
C ASN A 40 12.38 -29.98 -21.48
N THR A 41 11.44 -30.91 -21.57
CA THR A 41 10.05 -30.62 -21.15
C THR A 41 9.98 -30.25 -19.66
N ARG A 42 10.75 -30.96 -18.83
CA ARG A 42 10.86 -30.66 -17.41
C ARG A 42 11.51 -29.30 -17.19
N ASP A 43 12.59 -29.00 -17.92
CA ASP A 43 13.32 -27.74 -17.81
C ASP A 43 12.41 -26.55 -18.17
N VAL A 44 11.63 -26.67 -19.24
CA VAL A 44 10.66 -25.66 -19.66
C VAL A 44 9.59 -25.49 -18.58
N CYS A 45 9.08 -26.59 -18.04
CA CYS A 45 8.08 -26.58 -16.98
C CYS A 45 8.56 -25.80 -15.75
N ILE A 46 9.80 -26.07 -15.29
CA ILE A 46 10.40 -25.40 -14.13
C ILE A 46 10.61 -23.91 -14.41
N LYS A 47 11.11 -23.56 -15.59
CA LYS A 47 11.31 -22.15 -15.96
C LYS A 47 9.98 -21.40 -16.06
N GLN A 48 8.96 -22.06 -16.54
CA GLN A 48 7.62 -21.47 -16.61
C GLN A 48 7.03 -21.23 -15.21
N ALA A 49 7.20 -22.18 -14.30
CA ALA A 49 6.82 -22.01 -12.90
C ALA A 49 7.56 -20.82 -12.26
N LYS A 50 8.85 -20.68 -12.55
CA LYS A 50 9.66 -19.57 -12.05
C LYS A 50 9.21 -18.24 -12.64
N ALA A 51 8.88 -18.19 -13.91
CA ALA A 51 8.39 -16.99 -14.56
C ALA A 51 7.05 -16.54 -13.94
N THR A 52 6.16 -17.48 -13.64
CA THR A 52 4.89 -17.20 -12.96
C THR A 52 5.12 -16.63 -11.55
N LEU A 53 6.09 -17.21 -10.81
CA LEU A 53 6.47 -16.71 -9.49
C LEU A 53 6.97 -15.26 -9.58
N ILE A 54 7.88 -14.98 -10.49
CA ILE A 54 8.47 -13.65 -10.66
C ILE A 54 7.37 -12.64 -11.03
N ALA A 55 6.47 -12.99 -11.93
CA ALA A 55 5.35 -12.14 -12.32
C ALA A 55 4.45 -11.82 -11.13
N ALA A 56 4.10 -12.82 -10.32
CA ALA A 56 3.26 -12.62 -9.13
C ALA A 56 3.94 -11.73 -8.10
N GLN A 57 5.23 -11.91 -7.87
CA GLN A 57 6.02 -11.07 -6.95
C GLN A 57 6.12 -9.63 -7.45
N ALA A 58 6.36 -9.46 -8.75
CA ALA A 58 6.44 -8.14 -9.36
C ALA A 58 5.11 -7.39 -9.26
N ASP A 59 4.00 -8.08 -9.53
CA ASP A 59 2.65 -7.51 -9.41
C ASP A 59 2.34 -7.10 -7.98
N ALA A 60 2.67 -7.94 -7.00
CA ALA A 60 2.46 -7.63 -5.59
C ALA A 60 3.25 -6.38 -5.16
N THR A 61 4.50 -6.26 -5.61
CA THR A 61 5.36 -5.12 -5.32
C THR A 61 4.83 -3.85 -6.00
N ALA A 62 4.43 -3.95 -7.26
CA ALA A 62 3.87 -2.81 -8.01
C ALA A 62 2.58 -2.30 -7.38
N ASP A 63 1.69 -3.20 -6.99
CA ASP A 63 0.43 -2.83 -6.33
C ASP A 63 0.68 -2.14 -5.00
N ARG A 64 1.62 -2.65 -4.21
CA ARG A 64 2.00 -2.02 -2.95
C ARG A 64 2.50 -0.59 -3.15
N LYS A 65 3.40 -0.40 -4.10
CA LYS A 65 3.95 0.94 -4.40
C LYS A 65 2.87 1.90 -4.87
N MET A 66 1.95 1.42 -5.71
CA MET A 66 0.85 2.24 -6.21
C MET A 66 -0.10 2.66 -5.08
N ILE A 67 -0.43 1.75 -4.18
CA ILE A 67 -1.30 2.04 -3.03
C ILE A 67 -0.62 3.04 -2.10
N GLU A 68 0.67 2.84 -1.79
CA GLU A 68 1.45 3.76 -0.96
C GLU A 68 1.52 5.16 -1.59
N ALA A 69 1.79 5.23 -2.89
CA ALA A 69 1.86 6.52 -3.60
C ALA A 69 0.54 7.27 -3.56
N ARG A 70 -0.58 6.58 -3.76
CA ARG A 70 -1.91 7.19 -3.69
C ARG A 70 -2.23 7.67 -2.29
N SER A 71 -1.89 6.89 -1.27
CA SER A 71 -2.09 7.27 0.13
C SER A 71 -1.27 8.51 0.48
N ASN A 72 0.00 8.56 0.08
CA ASN A 72 0.88 9.70 0.33
C ASN A 72 0.36 10.95 -0.38
N ALA A 73 -0.08 10.83 -1.63
CA ALA A 73 -0.64 11.95 -2.38
C ALA A 73 -1.91 12.50 -1.71
N ARG A 74 -2.76 11.61 -1.20
CA ARG A 74 -3.97 12.00 -0.47
C ARG A 74 -3.62 12.76 0.81
N GLU A 75 -2.65 12.28 1.59
CA GLU A 75 -2.19 12.96 2.80
C GLU A 75 -1.61 14.33 2.49
N ASP A 76 -0.80 14.43 1.43
CA ASP A 76 -0.22 15.71 1.01
C ASP A 76 -1.29 16.72 0.64
N LYS A 77 -2.31 16.29 -0.09
CA LYS A 77 -3.44 17.15 -0.45
C LYS A 77 -4.21 17.62 0.78
N LEU A 78 -4.51 16.70 1.69
CA LEU A 78 -5.24 17.04 2.93
C LEU A 78 -4.42 17.99 3.81
N THR A 79 -3.11 17.79 3.90
CA THR A 79 -2.22 18.69 4.64
C THR A 79 -2.22 20.08 4.04
N ALA A 80 -2.15 20.18 2.71
CA ALA A 80 -2.19 21.47 2.02
C ALA A 80 -3.53 22.19 2.25
N GLU A 81 -4.64 21.47 2.17
CA GLU A 81 -5.97 22.02 2.43
C GLU A 81 -6.13 22.48 3.88
N TYR A 82 -5.57 21.71 4.82
CA TYR A 82 -5.59 22.08 6.24
C TYR A 82 -4.83 23.40 6.47
N ARG A 83 -3.67 23.58 5.83
CA ARG A 83 -2.91 24.83 5.92
C ARG A 83 -3.71 26.02 5.40
N VAL A 84 -4.44 25.84 4.32
CA VAL A 84 -5.35 26.87 3.81
C VAL A 84 -6.45 27.19 4.82
N ALA A 85 -7.04 26.16 5.41
CA ALA A 85 -8.08 26.34 6.43
C ALA A 85 -7.56 27.13 7.64
N LEU A 86 -6.34 26.83 8.11
CA LEU A 86 -5.70 27.55 9.20
C LEU A 86 -5.44 29.02 8.83
N GLU A 87 -4.98 29.28 7.62
CA GLU A 87 -4.72 30.63 7.13
C GLU A 87 -6.00 31.45 7.10
N LYS A 88 -7.12 30.85 6.71
CA LYS A 88 -8.43 31.50 6.76
C LYS A 88 -8.84 31.88 8.17
N CYS A 89 -8.41 31.11 9.18
CA CYS A 89 -8.70 31.41 10.58
C CYS A 89 -7.98 32.66 11.07
N ASP A 90 -6.91 33.09 10.42
CA ASP A 90 -6.15 34.29 10.76
C ASP A 90 -6.98 35.59 10.54
N ALA A 91 -8.09 35.52 9.78
CA ALA A 91 -9.03 36.61 9.65
C ALA A 91 -9.78 36.89 10.94
N PHE A 92 -9.79 35.97 11.88
CA PHE A 92 -10.49 36.09 13.16
C PHE A 92 -9.51 36.35 14.30
N ALA A 93 -10.03 36.74 15.46
CA ALA A 93 -9.25 36.93 16.67
C ALA A 93 -9.98 36.35 17.88
N GLY A 94 -9.25 36.06 18.95
CA GLY A 94 -9.79 35.57 20.20
C GLY A 94 -10.56 34.26 20.07
N ALA A 95 -11.71 34.17 20.70
CA ALA A 95 -12.52 32.94 20.72
C ALA A 95 -12.96 32.48 19.32
N ALA A 96 -13.26 33.43 18.44
CA ALA A 96 -13.67 33.13 17.07
C ALA A 96 -12.54 32.45 16.30
N LYS A 97 -11.31 32.89 16.49
CA LYS A 97 -10.15 32.23 15.88
C LYS A 97 -9.95 30.81 16.43
N ASP A 98 -10.07 30.64 17.74
CA ASP A 98 -9.95 29.35 18.40
C ASP A 98 -10.98 28.35 17.89
N GLN A 99 -12.22 28.77 17.73
CA GLN A 99 -13.32 27.99 17.18
C GLN A 99 -13.02 27.56 15.72
N CYS A 100 -12.51 28.50 14.94
CA CYS A 100 -12.13 28.25 13.54
C CYS A 100 -11.02 27.19 13.45
N VAL A 101 -9.99 27.32 14.27
CA VAL A 101 -8.86 26.37 14.32
C VAL A 101 -9.35 24.99 14.76
N ASP A 102 -10.20 24.92 15.78
CA ASP A 102 -10.74 23.64 16.26
C ASP A 102 -11.59 22.97 15.20
N ALA A 103 -12.41 23.75 14.49
CA ALA A 103 -13.20 23.21 13.38
C ALA A 103 -12.32 22.66 12.25
N ALA A 104 -11.25 23.38 11.93
CA ALA A 104 -10.28 22.91 10.91
C ALA A 104 -9.60 21.62 11.34
N LYS A 105 -9.16 21.54 12.59
CA LYS A 105 -8.54 20.31 13.14
C LYS A 105 -9.49 19.13 13.03
N THR A 106 -10.74 19.30 13.42
CA THR A 106 -11.75 18.25 13.36
C THR A 106 -12.02 17.83 11.92
N ALA A 107 -12.15 18.78 11.00
CA ALA A 107 -12.44 18.51 9.60
C ALA A 107 -11.33 17.71 8.91
N TYR A 108 -10.08 17.93 9.29
CA TYR A 108 -8.91 17.28 8.66
C TYR A 108 -8.27 16.20 9.54
N GLY A 109 -8.90 15.82 10.65
CA GLY A 109 -8.41 14.74 11.50
C GLY A 109 -7.12 15.07 12.24
N LYS A 110 -6.93 16.32 12.58
CA LYS A 110 -5.70 16.79 13.25
C LYS A 110 -5.81 16.97 14.77
#